data_71008fa02de2af017f341d9cb8857f37
#
_entry.id   71008fa02de2af017f341d9cb8857f37
#
_cell.length_a   1.000
_cell.length_b   1.000
_cell.length_c   1.000
_cell.angle_alpha   90.00
_cell.angle_beta   90.00
_cell.angle_gamma   90.00
#
_symmetry.space_group_name_H-M   'P 1'
#
loop_
_entity.id
_entity.type
_entity.pdbx_description
1 polymer ?
#
loop_
_entity_poly.entity_id
_entity_poly.type
_entity_poly.pdbx_seq_one_letter_code
_entity_poly.pdbx_strand_id
1 'polypeptide(L)'
;MTDQPEAVREIRINPIVPSESVLVSTARGMRPRKEEEPAPRDARKRVDRCPFCSGNEHMTPPTVASSPSEENWSVRVVENLYPVLGDDSKSSNLVFGLQQAIDGYGRHEVIIDHPEHGIAMQDMSEDHLFHLTGMYRDRIRALYAADDRIQYVLVFKNFGPAAGASIAHTHSQVIAMPVVPENLYDEVTHSRKYFEKNR
;
A
#
# COMPACT_ATOMS: atom_id res chain seq x y z
N MET A 1 -5.01 -31.36 8.82
CA MET A 1 -5.39 -30.03 8.29
C MET A 1 -5.47 -29.12 9.52
N THR A 2 -4.43 -28.34 9.76
CA THR A 2 -4.41 -27.37 10.86
C THR A 2 -5.25 -26.19 10.44
N ASP A 3 -6.38 -26.02 11.13
CA ASP A 3 -7.27 -24.88 11.04
C ASP A 3 -6.46 -23.61 11.42
N GLN A 4 -5.92 -22.93 10.41
CA GLN A 4 -5.31 -21.63 10.65
C GLN A 4 -6.45 -20.64 10.86
N PRO A 5 -6.47 -19.87 11.94
CA PRO A 5 -7.53 -18.91 12.15
C PRO A 5 -7.60 -17.94 10.97
N GLU A 6 -8.79 -17.75 10.44
CA GLU A 6 -9.08 -16.82 9.35
C GLU A 6 -8.49 -15.45 9.70
N ALA A 7 -7.75 -14.87 8.76
CA ALA A 7 -7.08 -13.60 9.00
C ALA A 7 -8.11 -12.48 9.13
N VAL A 8 -8.24 -11.93 10.31
CA VAL A 8 -9.13 -10.78 10.57
C VAL A 8 -8.55 -9.53 9.92
N ARG A 9 -9.36 -8.83 9.13
CA ARG A 9 -9.09 -7.51 8.56
C ARG A 9 -10.28 -6.62 8.87
N GLU A 10 -10.03 -5.50 9.52
CA GLU A 10 -11.07 -4.56 9.94
C GLU A 10 -10.56 -3.13 10.02
N ILE A 11 -11.46 -2.19 9.85
CA ILE A 11 -11.26 -0.77 10.11
C ILE A 11 -11.98 -0.46 11.42
N ARG A 12 -11.22 -0.30 12.52
CA ARG A 12 -11.78 0.05 13.83
C ARG A 12 -11.96 1.55 13.94
N ILE A 13 -13.15 1.95 14.32
CA ILE A 13 -13.51 3.36 14.56
C ILE A 13 -13.29 3.66 16.05
N ASN A 14 -12.63 4.79 16.36
CA ASN A 14 -12.45 5.23 17.73
C ASN A 14 -13.81 5.60 18.33
N PRO A 15 -14.26 4.96 19.44
CA PRO A 15 -15.58 5.23 20.01
C PRO A 15 -15.71 6.60 20.67
N ILE A 16 -14.59 7.26 20.97
CA ILE A 16 -14.55 8.60 21.59
C ILE A 16 -14.44 9.69 20.53
N VAL A 17 -13.64 9.40 19.46
CA VAL A 17 -13.44 10.31 18.33
C VAL A 17 -13.77 9.52 17.06
N PRO A 18 -15.06 9.45 16.64
CA PRO A 18 -15.52 8.60 15.55
C PRO A 18 -14.90 8.85 14.17
N SER A 19 -14.26 9.96 14.02
CA SER A 19 -13.49 10.36 12.84
C SER A 19 -12.10 9.69 12.77
N GLU A 20 -11.55 9.25 13.88
CA GLU A 20 -10.31 8.49 13.90
C GLU A 20 -10.59 7.01 13.66
N SER A 21 -9.83 6.41 12.74
CA SER A 21 -9.89 4.98 12.45
C SER A 21 -8.52 4.35 12.30
N VAL A 22 -8.44 3.04 12.58
CA VAL A 22 -7.21 2.24 12.46
C VAL A 22 -7.47 1.00 11.63
N LEU A 23 -6.57 0.71 10.69
CA LEU A 23 -6.57 -0.56 9.97
C LEU A 23 -5.94 -1.65 10.84
N VAL A 24 -6.67 -2.72 11.08
CA VAL A 24 -6.21 -3.89 11.84
C VAL A 24 -6.20 -5.10 10.93
N SER A 25 -5.05 -5.80 10.88
CA SER A 25 -4.92 -7.05 10.13
C SER A 25 -4.04 -8.04 10.89
N THR A 26 -4.61 -9.20 11.26
CA THR A 26 -3.86 -10.26 11.94
C THR A 26 -2.85 -10.92 10.99
N ALA A 27 -3.13 -10.96 9.68
CA ALA A 27 -2.21 -11.48 8.67
C ALA A 27 -0.86 -10.74 8.66
N ARG A 28 -0.84 -9.45 9.02
CA ARG A 28 0.41 -8.69 9.11
C ARG A 28 1.29 -9.08 10.29
N GLY A 29 0.72 -9.70 11.32
CA GLY A 29 1.50 -10.28 12.43
C GLY A 29 2.37 -11.47 12.00
N MET A 30 2.00 -12.16 10.92
CA MET A 30 2.75 -13.29 10.35
C MET A 30 3.87 -12.83 9.39
N ARG A 31 3.97 -11.53 9.10
CA ARG A 31 5.02 -10.99 8.24
C ARG A 31 6.39 -11.20 8.90
N PRO A 32 7.36 -11.77 8.20
CA PRO A 32 8.72 -11.90 8.73
C PRO A 32 9.26 -10.52 9.12
N ARG A 33 9.58 -10.34 10.40
CA ARG A 33 10.29 -9.16 10.91
C ARG A 33 11.74 -9.54 11.06
N LYS A 34 12.62 -8.81 10.41
CA LYS A 34 14.02 -8.83 10.72
C LYS A 34 14.27 -7.70 11.72
N GLU A 35 14.68 -8.04 12.93
CA GLU A 35 15.30 -7.10 13.86
C GLU A 35 16.73 -6.86 13.32
N GLU A 36 16.87 -5.95 12.39
CA GLU A 36 18.17 -5.53 11.90
C GLU A 36 18.46 -4.13 12.46
N GLU A 37 19.65 -3.97 13.04
CA GLU A 37 20.23 -2.66 13.29
C GLU A 37 20.30 -1.88 11.97
N PRO A 38 20.25 -0.52 12.00
CA PRO A 38 20.33 0.29 10.79
C PRO A 38 21.66 0.00 10.07
N ALA A 39 21.59 -0.93 9.14
CA ALA A 39 22.73 -1.29 8.30
C ALA A 39 22.93 -0.23 7.21
N PRO A 40 24.18 -0.03 6.74
CA PRO A 40 24.44 0.78 5.55
C PRO A 40 23.55 0.33 4.40
N ARG A 41 23.14 1.29 3.56
CA ARG A 41 22.34 1.00 2.37
C ARG A 41 22.99 -0.12 1.54
N ASP A 42 22.22 -1.13 1.20
CA ASP A 42 22.66 -2.21 0.32
C ASP A 42 22.78 -1.67 -1.12
N ALA A 43 24.00 -1.43 -1.56
CA ALA A 43 24.28 -0.89 -2.89
C ALA A 43 24.36 -1.95 -4.01
N ARG A 44 24.07 -3.22 -3.70
CA ARG A 44 24.08 -4.30 -4.71
C ARG A 44 22.97 -4.05 -5.74
N LYS A 45 23.30 -4.24 -7.02
CA LYS A 45 22.31 -4.10 -8.10
C LYS A 45 21.30 -5.23 -8.13
N ARG A 46 21.69 -6.40 -7.64
CA ARG A 46 20.85 -7.60 -7.59
C ARG A 46 21.12 -8.43 -6.34
N VAL A 47 20.07 -9.00 -5.80
CA VAL A 47 20.10 -9.96 -4.70
C VAL A 47 19.23 -11.16 -5.09
N ASP A 48 19.82 -12.36 -5.18
CA ASP A 48 19.15 -13.55 -5.71
C ASP A 48 17.91 -13.97 -4.90
N ARG A 49 17.88 -13.69 -3.61
CA ARG A 49 16.74 -13.99 -2.71
C ARG A 49 15.77 -12.83 -2.55
N CYS A 50 15.97 -11.73 -3.27
CA CYS A 50 15.04 -10.59 -3.19
C CYS A 50 13.89 -10.78 -4.18
N PRO A 51 12.64 -10.88 -3.72
CA PRO A 51 11.50 -11.11 -4.60
C PRO A 51 11.22 -9.94 -5.55
N PHE A 52 11.81 -8.76 -5.31
CA PHE A 52 11.57 -7.56 -6.09
C PHE A 52 12.65 -7.28 -7.14
N CYS A 53 13.76 -8.02 -7.14
CA CYS A 53 14.77 -7.91 -8.19
C CYS A 53 14.25 -8.48 -9.51
N SER A 54 14.57 -7.83 -10.61
CA SER A 54 14.30 -8.35 -11.96
C SER A 54 14.88 -9.75 -12.14
N GLY A 55 14.10 -10.67 -12.73
CA GLY A 55 14.39 -12.09 -12.86
C GLY A 55 13.91 -12.96 -11.69
N ASN A 56 13.28 -12.37 -10.66
CA ASN A 56 12.70 -13.07 -9.52
C ASN A 56 11.17 -12.91 -9.45
N GLU A 57 10.52 -12.60 -10.59
CA GLU A 57 9.08 -12.34 -10.68
C GLU A 57 8.23 -13.49 -10.13
N HIS A 58 8.70 -14.72 -10.27
CA HIS A 58 8.08 -15.94 -9.76
C HIS A 58 8.01 -16.02 -8.21
N MET A 59 8.75 -15.16 -7.50
CA MET A 59 8.76 -15.10 -6.03
C MET A 59 7.69 -14.14 -5.47
N THR A 60 6.92 -13.48 -6.32
CA THR A 60 5.83 -12.56 -5.95
C THR A 60 4.49 -13.09 -6.43
N PRO A 61 3.36 -12.58 -5.94
CA PRO A 61 2.07 -12.73 -6.61
C PRO A 61 2.12 -12.26 -8.08
N PRO A 62 1.15 -12.65 -8.91
CA PRO A 62 1.09 -12.25 -10.31
C PRO A 62 1.17 -10.73 -10.50
N THR A 63 1.72 -10.30 -11.63
CA THR A 63 1.80 -8.90 -12.02
C THR A 63 0.40 -8.33 -12.25
N VAL A 64 0.07 -7.25 -11.57
CA VAL A 64 -1.20 -6.50 -11.74
C VAL A 64 -1.05 -5.44 -12.83
N ALA A 65 0.09 -4.78 -12.87
CA ALA A 65 0.45 -3.77 -13.87
C ALA A 65 1.96 -3.63 -13.97
N SER A 66 2.44 -3.16 -15.12
CA SER A 66 3.86 -2.91 -15.36
C SER A 66 4.04 -1.76 -16.36
N SER A 67 5.21 -1.13 -16.34
CA SER A 67 5.57 -0.06 -17.26
C SER A 67 7.06 -0.17 -17.63
N PRO A 68 7.44 -0.08 -18.91
CA PRO A 68 6.59 0.08 -20.10
C PRO A 68 5.88 -1.22 -20.53
N SER A 69 6.40 -2.41 -20.20
CA SER A 69 5.79 -3.72 -20.51
C SER A 69 6.07 -4.73 -19.41
N GLU A 70 5.42 -5.90 -19.44
CA GLU A 70 5.64 -6.97 -18.46
C GLU A 70 7.01 -7.64 -18.64
N GLU A 71 7.46 -7.82 -19.87
CA GLU A 71 8.72 -8.48 -20.18
C GLU A 71 9.94 -7.60 -19.90
N ASN A 72 9.77 -6.28 -19.98
CA ASN A 72 10.85 -5.31 -19.81
C ASN A 72 10.36 -4.15 -18.93
N TRP A 73 10.03 -4.47 -17.68
CA TRP A 73 9.47 -3.50 -16.76
C TRP A 73 10.55 -2.61 -16.10
N SER A 74 10.25 -1.35 -16.00
CA SER A 74 10.94 -0.38 -15.13
C SER A 74 10.25 -0.25 -13.79
N VAL A 75 8.92 -0.36 -13.78
CA VAL A 75 8.06 -0.34 -12.59
C VAL A 75 7.06 -1.48 -12.69
N ARG A 76 6.87 -2.22 -11.61
CA ARG A 76 5.95 -3.38 -11.59
C ARG A 76 5.06 -3.36 -10.34
N VAL A 77 3.80 -3.70 -10.51
CA VAL A 77 2.80 -3.76 -9.44
C VAL A 77 2.38 -5.20 -9.22
N VAL A 78 2.31 -5.59 -7.96
CA VAL A 78 1.83 -6.90 -7.51
C VAL A 78 0.87 -6.73 -6.33
N GLU A 79 0.01 -7.70 -6.07
CA GLU A 79 -0.76 -7.73 -4.84
C GLU A 79 0.17 -7.88 -3.62
N ASN A 80 -0.21 -7.29 -2.49
CA ASN A 80 0.56 -7.48 -1.27
C ASN A 80 0.29 -8.89 -0.71
N LEU A 81 1.35 -9.66 -0.46
CA LEU A 81 1.24 -11.02 0.10
C LEU A 81 0.64 -11.04 1.52
N TYR A 82 0.78 -9.92 2.25
CA TYR A 82 0.24 -9.72 3.61
C TYR A 82 -0.65 -8.47 3.64
N PRO A 83 -1.82 -8.50 2.98
CA PRO A 83 -2.64 -7.31 2.81
C PRO A 83 -3.28 -6.87 4.13
N VAL A 84 -3.47 -5.56 4.29
CA VAL A 84 -4.26 -4.99 5.41
C VAL A 84 -5.74 -4.97 5.12
N LEU A 85 -6.13 -4.96 3.85
CA LEU A 85 -7.48 -5.00 3.33
C LEU A 85 -7.57 -6.07 2.25
N GLY A 86 -8.75 -6.59 1.99
CA GLY A 86 -9.00 -7.59 0.94
C GLY A 86 -10.37 -7.41 0.32
N ASP A 87 -10.55 -7.91 -0.89
CA ASP A 87 -11.81 -7.86 -1.64
C ASP A 87 -12.77 -9.01 -1.29
N ASP A 88 -12.31 -9.99 -0.53
CA ASP A 88 -13.08 -11.09 0.02
C ASP A 88 -14.01 -10.68 1.18
N SER A 89 -13.85 -9.48 1.68
CA SER A 89 -14.64 -8.87 2.73
C SER A 89 -15.95 -8.24 2.18
N LYS A 90 -17.01 -8.23 2.98
CA LYS A 90 -18.32 -7.70 2.59
C LYS A 90 -18.50 -6.20 2.79
N SER A 91 -17.51 -5.49 3.31
CA SER A 91 -17.60 -4.07 3.70
C SER A 91 -18.78 -3.79 4.66
N SER A 92 -19.10 -4.75 5.52
CA SER A 92 -20.21 -4.64 6.48
C SER A 92 -19.76 -3.95 7.76
N ASN A 93 -20.69 -3.21 8.38
CA ASN A 93 -20.47 -2.61 9.69
C ASN A 93 -20.55 -3.70 10.77
N LEU A 94 -19.56 -3.73 11.63
CA LEU A 94 -19.47 -4.61 12.79
C LEU A 94 -19.63 -3.73 14.05
N VAL A 95 -20.54 -4.12 14.95
CA VAL A 95 -20.80 -3.39 16.18
C VAL A 95 -20.59 -4.33 17.36
N PHE A 96 -19.66 -3.98 18.26
CA PHE A 96 -19.32 -4.72 19.47
C PHE A 96 -19.45 -3.79 20.68
N GLY A 97 -20.63 -3.68 21.25
CA GLY A 97 -20.91 -2.71 22.34
C GLY A 97 -20.74 -1.28 21.85
N LEU A 98 -19.79 -0.55 22.43
CA LEU A 98 -19.43 0.82 22.01
C LEU A 98 -18.44 0.88 20.86
N GLN A 99 -17.82 -0.25 20.50
CA GLN A 99 -16.88 -0.32 19.39
C GLN A 99 -17.62 -0.51 18.08
N GLN A 100 -17.23 0.27 17.09
CA GLN A 100 -17.64 0.12 15.70
C GLN A 100 -16.44 -0.26 14.86
N ALA A 101 -16.62 -1.19 13.96
CA ALA A 101 -15.64 -1.53 12.96
C ALA A 101 -16.33 -1.71 11.60
N ILE A 102 -15.60 -1.50 10.56
CA ILE A 102 -15.99 -1.86 9.19
C ILE A 102 -15.10 -3.04 8.82
N ASP A 103 -15.71 -4.05 8.24
CA ASP A 103 -15.00 -5.19 7.68
C ASP A 103 -13.91 -4.70 6.72
N GLY A 104 -12.72 -5.29 6.78
CA GLY A 104 -11.49 -4.81 6.12
C GLY A 104 -11.51 -4.97 4.60
N TYR A 105 -12.57 -4.42 3.97
CA TYR A 105 -12.73 -4.39 2.53
C TYR A 105 -11.77 -3.41 1.86
N GLY A 106 -11.21 -3.80 0.70
CA GLY A 106 -10.38 -2.94 -0.12
C GLY A 106 -9.27 -3.69 -0.87
N ARG A 107 -8.28 -2.95 -1.33
CA ARG A 107 -7.11 -3.49 -2.03
C ARG A 107 -5.82 -3.02 -1.38
N HIS A 108 -4.81 -3.87 -1.42
CA HIS A 108 -3.47 -3.53 -0.97
C HIS A 108 -2.45 -4.07 -1.96
N GLU A 109 -1.79 -3.17 -2.68
CA GLU A 109 -0.81 -3.49 -3.71
C GLU A 109 0.59 -3.00 -3.30
N VAL A 110 1.60 -3.61 -3.88
CA VAL A 110 3.01 -3.18 -3.80
C VAL A 110 3.46 -2.74 -5.17
N ILE A 111 4.03 -1.57 -5.27
CA ILE A 111 4.69 -1.06 -6.47
C ILE A 111 6.19 -1.25 -6.26
N ILE A 112 6.80 -2.08 -7.06
CA ILE A 112 8.24 -2.28 -7.13
C ILE A 112 8.78 -1.13 -7.97
N ASP A 113 9.46 -0.18 -7.31
CA ASP A 113 9.77 1.12 -7.91
C ASP A 113 10.90 1.07 -8.93
N HIS A 114 11.76 0.06 -8.88
CA HIS A 114 12.90 -0.09 -9.78
C HIS A 114 13.30 -1.58 -9.92
N PRO A 115 13.81 -2.05 -11.05
CA PRO A 115 14.24 -3.45 -11.22
C PRO A 115 15.55 -3.79 -10.47
N GLU A 116 16.41 -2.80 -10.20
CA GLU A 116 17.67 -2.98 -9.46
C GLU A 116 17.49 -2.78 -7.96
N HIS A 117 18.15 -3.60 -7.14
CA HIS A 117 17.99 -3.65 -5.69
C HIS A 117 18.45 -2.37 -4.97
N GLY A 118 19.63 -1.89 -5.27
CA GLY A 118 20.32 -0.85 -4.49
C GLY A 118 19.94 0.58 -4.85
N ILE A 119 18.96 0.81 -5.73
CA ILE A 119 18.55 2.14 -6.16
C ILE A 119 17.61 2.76 -5.14
N ALA A 120 17.81 4.02 -4.77
CA ALA A 120 16.86 4.83 -4.03
C ALA A 120 16.21 5.87 -4.95
N MET A 121 15.06 6.41 -4.55
CA MET A 121 14.28 7.32 -5.39
C MET A 121 15.08 8.53 -5.86
N GLN A 122 15.94 9.10 -5.01
CA GLN A 122 16.79 10.24 -5.37
C GLN A 122 17.87 9.92 -6.41
N ASP A 123 18.14 8.64 -6.67
CA ASP A 123 19.16 8.20 -7.64
C ASP A 123 18.52 7.76 -8.97
N MET A 124 17.19 7.82 -9.07
CA MET A 124 16.46 7.48 -10.29
C MET A 124 16.59 8.60 -11.33
N SER A 125 16.65 8.23 -12.61
CA SER A 125 16.60 9.21 -13.71
C SER A 125 15.20 9.86 -13.80
N GLU A 126 15.12 11.02 -14.43
CA GLU A 126 13.85 11.72 -14.68
C GLU A 126 12.87 10.84 -15.49
N ASP A 127 13.37 10.13 -16.50
CA ASP A 127 12.56 9.21 -17.29
C ASP A 127 12.00 8.07 -16.43
N HIS A 128 12.82 7.50 -15.54
CA HIS A 128 12.35 6.48 -14.60
C HIS A 128 11.30 7.03 -13.62
N LEU A 129 11.50 8.22 -13.08
CA LEU A 129 10.53 8.89 -12.21
C LEU A 129 9.22 9.20 -12.95
N PHE A 130 9.28 9.49 -14.25
CA PHE A 130 8.09 9.63 -15.09
C PHE A 130 7.28 8.33 -15.17
N HIS A 131 7.93 7.18 -15.38
CA HIS A 131 7.28 5.87 -15.33
C HIS A 131 6.70 5.56 -13.94
N LEU A 132 7.43 5.84 -12.88
CA LEU A 132 7.00 5.59 -11.50
C LEU A 132 5.78 6.43 -11.11
N THR A 133 5.83 7.73 -11.34
CA THR A 133 4.72 8.64 -11.03
C THR A 133 3.51 8.41 -11.94
N GLY A 134 3.77 8.04 -13.19
CA GLY A 134 2.75 7.55 -14.12
C GLY A 134 2.03 6.32 -13.57
N MET A 135 2.77 5.34 -13.05
CA MET A 135 2.20 4.15 -12.42
C MET A 135 1.35 4.49 -11.19
N TYR A 136 1.79 5.43 -10.33
CA TYR A 136 0.98 5.88 -9.20
C TYR A 136 -0.37 6.42 -9.65
N ARG A 137 -0.37 7.35 -10.62
CA ARG A 137 -1.59 7.92 -11.21
C ARG A 137 -2.50 6.83 -11.79
N ASP A 138 -1.95 5.91 -12.54
CA ASP A 138 -2.72 4.91 -13.28
C ASP A 138 -3.31 3.86 -12.33
N ARG A 139 -2.59 3.49 -11.26
CA ARG A 139 -3.15 2.62 -10.22
C ARG A 139 -4.28 3.30 -9.44
N ILE A 140 -4.10 4.57 -9.05
CA ILE A 140 -5.17 5.33 -8.39
C ILE A 140 -6.44 5.33 -9.25
N ARG A 141 -6.31 5.65 -10.55
CA ARG A 141 -7.45 5.67 -11.48
C ARG A 141 -8.09 4.30 -11.65
N ALA A 142 -7.27 3.26 -11.83
CA ALA A 142 -7.76 1.90 -12.04
C ALA A 142 -8.51 1.37 -10.80
N LEU A 143 -8.03 1.66 -9.59
CA LEU A 143 -8.68 1.22 -8.35
C LEU A 143 -10.01 1.92 -8.11
N TYR A 144 -10.13 3.21 -8.40
CA TYR A 144 -11.42 3.91 -8.35
C TYR A 144 -12.39 3.43 -9.43
N ALA A 145 -11.90 3.12 -10.64
CA ALA A 145 -12.74 2.66 -11.74
C ALA A 145 -13.22 1.21 -11.56
N ALA A 146 -12.49 0.40 -10.80
CA ALA A 146 -12.79 -1.02 -10.61
C ALA A 146 -13.93 -1.26 -9.60
N ASP A 147 -14.16 -0.35 -8.66
CA ASP A 147 -15.10 -0.57 -7.56
C ASP A 147 -15.62 0.73 -6.94
N ASP A 148 -16.91 1.01 -7.10
CA ASP A 148 -17.57 2.21 -6.59
C ASP A 148 -17.58 2.31 -5.05
N ARG A 149 -17.30 1.23 -4.33
CA ARG A 149 -17.14 1.22 -2.87
C ARG A 149 -15.85 1.86 -2.40
N ILE A 150 -14.85 1.97 -3.27
CA ILE A 150 -13.58 2.62 -2.94
C ILE A 150 -13.80 4.14 -2.89
N GLN A 151 -13.59 4.72 -1.71
CA GLN A 151 -13.73 6.14 -1.46
C GLN A 151 -12.38 6.86 -1.35
N TYR A 152 -11.31 6.10 -1.06
CA TYR A 152 -9.97 6.67 -0.91
C TYR A 152 -8.88 5.70 -1.37
N VAL A 153 -7.91 6.24 -2.10
CA VAL A 153 -6.70 5.51 -2.52
C VAL A 153 -5.47 6.26 -2.02
N LEU A 154 -4.69 5.60 -1.17
CA LEU A 154 -3.45 6.12 -0.61
C LEU A 154 -2.24 5.43 -1.27
N VAL A 155 -1.35 6.22 -1.85
CA VAL A 155 0.00 5.78 -2.24
C VAL A 155 0.99 6.27 -1.18
N PHE A 156 1.81 5.37 -0.65
CA PHE A 156 2.80 5.71 0.37
C PHE A 156 4.06 4.87 0.23
N LYS A 157 5.15 5.36 0.80
CA LYS A 157 6.46 4.69 0.78
C LYS A 157 7.06 4.68 2.17
N ASN A 158 7.42 3.49 2.63
CA ASN A 158 8.27 3.31 3.81
C ASN A 158 9.69 3.00 3.34
N PHE A 159 10.64 3.83 3.68
CA PHE A 159 12.04 3.65 3.28
C PHE A 159 12.92 3.37 4.49
N GLY A 160 13.63 2.25 4.44
CA GLY A 160 14.54 1.81 5.48
C GLY A 160 13.85 1.15 6.70
N PRO A 161 14.64 0.47 7.57
CA PRO A 161 14.12 -0.27 8.72
C PRO A 161 13.40 0.63 9.73
N ALA A 162 13.90 1.84 9.98
CA ALA A 162 13.29 2.80 10.91
C ALA A 162 11.87 3.22 10.49
N ALA A 163 11.57 3.23 9.19
CA ALA A 163 10.23 3.46 8.66
C ALA A 163 9.36 2.19 8.59
N GLY A 164 9.87 1.05 9.08
CA GLY A 164 9.14 -0.22 9.05
C GLY A 164 9.15 -0.94 7.70
N ALA A 165 10.05 -0.60 6.79
CA ALA A 165 10.26 -1.35 5.55
C ALA A 165 10.84 -2.74 5.89
N SER A 166 10.19 -3.81 5.42
CA SER A 166 10.65 -5.19 5.64
C SER A 166 11.57 -5.70 4.53
N ILE A 167 11.56 -5.05 3.39
CA ILE A 167 12.37 -5.37 2.21
C ILE A 167 13.16 -4.12 1.86
N ALA A 168 14.50 -4.27 1.77
CA ALA A 168 15.39 -3.16 1.49
C ALA A 168 15.26 -2.64 0.04
N HIS A 169 14.82 -3.50 -0.89
CA HIS A 169 14.55 -3.11 -2.27
C HIS A 169 13.46 -2.02 -2.31
N THR A 170 13.74 -0.95 -3.05
CA THR A 170 12.84 0.22 -3.13
C THR A 170 11.46 -0.18 -3.63
N HIS A 171 10.44 0.14 -2.85
CA HIS A 171 9.05 -0.13 -3.21
C HIS A 171 8.13 0.89 -2.54
N SER A 172 7.01 1.11 -3.17
CA SER A 172 5.88 1.88 -2.65
C SER A 172 4.69 0.94 -2.42
N GLN A 173 3.67 1.42 -1.75
CA GLN A 173 2.46 0.65 -1.49
C GLN A 173 1.24 1.48 -1.87
N VAL A 174 0.18 0.79 -2.28
CA VAL A 174 -1.12 1.39 -2.56
C VAL A 174 -2.17 0.68 -1.71
N ILE A 175 -2.95 1.46 -0.99
CA ILE A 175 -4.12 0.97 -0.26
C ILE A 175 -5.36 1.69 -0.81
N ALA A 176 -6.36 0.91 -1.22
CA ALA A 176 -7.66 1.42 -1.62
C ALA A 176 -8.69 0.99 -0.58
N MET A 177 -9.49 1.91 -0.06
CA MET A 177 -10.37 1.67 1.07
C MET A 177 -11.74 2.35 0.90
N PRO A 178 -12.80 1.84 1.58
CA PRO A 178 -14.15 2.38 1.48
C PRO A 178 -14.40 3.58 2.42
N VAL A 179 -13.38 4.07 3.10
CA VAL A 179 -13.48 5.20 4.03
C VAL A 179 -12.45 6.27 3.67
N VAL A 180 -12.84 7.52 3.84
CA VAL A 180 -11.93 8.67 3.71
C VAL A 180 -11.39 8.99 5.10
N PRO A 181 -10.05 9.06 5.30
CA PRO A 181 -9.47 9.49 6.56
C PRO A 181 -9.91 10.92 6.93
N GLU A 182 -10.18 11.14 8.22
CA GLU A 182 -10.74 12.42 8.68
C GLU A 182 -9.87 13.63 8.38
N ASN A 183 -8.56 13.51 8.59
CA ASN A 183 -7.64 14.60 8.32
C ASN A 183 -7.80 15.15 6.89
N LEU A 184 -8.08 14.27 5.91
CA LEU A 184 -8.36 14.70 4.53
C LEU A 184 -9.73 15.35 4.38
N TYR A 185 -10.73 14.85 5.09
CA TYR A 185 -12.05 15.46 5.11
C TYR A 185 -11.97 16.88 5.66
N ASP A 186 -11.22 17.08 6.73
CA ASP A 186 -10.97 18.40 7.32
C ASP A 186 -10.21 19.31 6.36
N GLU A 187 -9.14 18.84 5.73
CA GLU A 187 -8.38 19.60 4.73
C GLU A 187 -9.28 20.08 3.58
N VAL A 188 -10.11 19.20 3.02
CA VAL A 188 -11.05 19.54 1.94
C VAL A 188 -12.08 20.56 2.42
N THR A 189 -12.63 20.37 3.62
CA THR A 189 -13.62 21.26 4.20
C THR A 189 -13.04 22.66 4.45
N HIS A 190 -11.84 22.75 5.02
CA HIS A 190 -11.16 24.03 5.25
C HIS A 190 -10.74 24.71 3.95
N SER A 191 -10.25 23.95 2.97
CA SER A 191 -9.92 24.48 1.65
C SER A 191 -11.15 25.08 0.95
N ARG A 192 -12.28 24.36 1.00
CA ARG A 192 -13.54 24.88 0.43
C ARG A 192 -13.98 26.19 1.09
N LYS A 193 -13.98 26.24 2.43
CA LYS A 193 -14.32 27.47 3.17
C LYS A 193 -13.39 28.64 2.83
N TYR A 194 -12.09 28.36 2.65
CA TYR A 194 -11.12 29.38 2.22
C TYR A 194 -11.47 29.95 0.84
N PHE A 195 -11.75 29.09 -0.13
CA PHE A 195 -12.12 29.54 -1.49
C PHE A 195 -13.44 30.29 -1.51
N GLU A 196 -14.46 29.85 -0.76
CA GLU A 196 -15.74 30.52 -0.66
C GLU A 196 -15.63 31.95 -0.08
N LYS A 197 -14.69 32.12 0.87
CA LYS A 197 -14.47 33.42 1.54
C LYS A 197 -13.63 34.41 0.71
N ASN A 198 -12.74 33.89 -0.15
CA ASN A 198 -11.72 34.70 -0.82
C ASN A 198 -11.92 34.79 -2.36
N ARG A 199 -13.09 34.47 -2.86
CA ARG A 199 -13.50 34.67 -4.25
C ARG A 199 -14.08 36.05 -4.46
#